data_e88bc33d5d0163cb5f75bd56ea4b4acb
#
_entry.id   e88bc33d5d0163cb5f75bd56ea4b4acb
#
_cell.length_a   1.000
_cell.length_b   1.000
_cell.length_c   1.000
_cell.angle_alpha   90.00
_cell.angle_beta   90.00
_cell.angle_gamma   90.00
#
_symmetry.space_group_name_H-M   'P 1'
#
loop_
_entity.id
_entity.type
_entity.pdbx_description
1 polymer ?
#
loop_
_entity_poly.entity_id
_entity_poly.type
_entity_poly.pdbx_seq_one_letter_code
_entity_poly.pdbx_strand_id
1 'polypeptide(L)'
;MNLISAGGIVYRKDPAAVYIVVCGRKDPRTFNLPKGTPDFGERIEETALREVTEETGLEVKTIRYIDSIYYWVTNHPDYQGQKLYKQVYYYLMEPTGGDVAKHDSEFDTVEWVHSSKIPDILTYENEVEIVQKGLSLV
;
A
#
# COMPACT_ATOMS: atom_id res chain seq x y z
N MET A 1 17.40 -15.31 -1.47
CA MET A 1 16.20 -15.13 -2.31
C MET A 1 15.51 -13.82 -1.94
N ASN A 2 15.07 -13.08 -2.93
CA ASN A 2 14.37 -11.83 -2.72
C ASN A 2 12.86 -12.00 -2.98
N LEU A 3 12.05 -11.43 -2.11
CA LEU A 3 10.61 -11.36 -2.30
C LEU A 3 10.25 -10.01 -2.93
N ILE A 4 9.23 -10.01 -3.77
CA ILE A 4 8.74 -8.82 -4.45
C ILE A 4 7.24 -8.65 -4.18
N SER A 5 6.85 -7.42 -3.87
CA SER A 5 5.45 -7.01 -3.81
C SER A 5 5.30 -5.67 -4.52
N ALA A 6 4.06 -5.30 -4.80
CA ALA A 6 3.73 -4.01 -5.37
C ALA A 6 2.45 -3.47 -4.76
N GLY A 7 2.38 -2.17 -4.61
CA GLY A 7 1.23 -1.51 -4.03
C GLY A 7 1.09 -0.07 -4.48
N GLY A 8 0.21 0.65 -3.81
CA GLY A 8 -0.10 2.01 -4.20
C GLY A 8 -0.30 2.97 -3.05
N ILE A 9 0.07 4.21 -3.30
CA ILE A 9 -0.31 5.36 -2.51
C ILE A 9 -1.52 5.95 -3.23
N VAL A 10 -2.72 5.66 -2.73
CA VAL A 10 -3.96 6.16 -3.32
C VAL A 10 -4.33 7.47 -2.65
N TYR A 11 -4.39 8.52 -3.41
CA TYR A 11 -4.71 9.85 -2.87
C TYR A 11 -5.93 10.46 -3.53
N ARG A 12 -6.61 11.31 -2.79
CA ARG A 12 -7.59 12.25 -3.33
C ARG A 12 -7.27 13.63 -2.79
N LYS A 13 -7.55 14.64 -3.57
CA LYS A 13 -7.22 16.01 -3.26
C LYS A 13 -8.48 16.88 -3.39
N ASP A 14 -8.76 17.64 -2.34
CA ASP A 14 -9.74 18.71 -2.39
C ASP A 14 -9.03 20.07 -2.18
N PRO A 15 -9.74 21.21 -2.27
CA PRO A 15 -9.08 22.51 -2.13
C PRO A 15 -8.37 22.72 -0.79
N ALA A 16 -8.76 21.99 0.27
CA ALA A 16 -8.23 22.17 1.61
C ALA A 16 -7.18 21.14 2.01
N ALA A 17 -7.21 19.92 1.44
CA ALA A 17 -6.40 18.82 1.96
C ALA A 17 -6.17 17.71 0.95
N VAL A 18 -5.18 16.86 1.26
CA VAL A 18 -4.92 15.60 0.57
C VAL A 18 -5.17 14.46 1.55
N TYR A 19 -5.84 13.42 1.09
CA TYR A 19 -6.16 12.22 1.87
C TYR A 19 -5.51 11.00 1.22
N ILE A 20 -5.06 10.08 2.06
CA ILE A 20 -4.40 8.83 1.65
C ILE A 20 -5.18 7.64 2.20
N VAL A 21 -5.31 6.57 1.40
CA VAL A 21 -5.95 5.33 1.85
C VAL A 21 -4.99 4.54 2.74
N VAL A 22 -5.47 4.16 3.92
CA VAL A 22 -4.72 3.35 4.88
C VAL A 22 -5.55 2.13 5.27
N CYS A 23 -4.89 0.98 5.34
CA CYS A 23 -5.47 -0.31 5.69
C CYS A 23 -5.08 -0.69 7.11
N GLY A 24 -6.05 -1.10 7.92
CA GLY A 24 -5.83 -1.40 9.33
C GLY A 24 -6.22 -2.82 9.74
N ARG A 25 -5.45 -3.38 10.67
CA ARG A 25 -5.75 -4.63 11.37
C ARG A 25 -5.92 -4.34 12.86
N LYS A 26 -6.84 -5.09 13.50
CA LYS A 26 -7.13 -4.93 14.94
C LYS A 26 -6.20 -5.75 15.82
N ASP A 27 -5.76 -6.92 15.37
CA ASP A 27 -5.00 -7.85 16.20
C ASP A 27 -3.92 -8.59 15.37
N PRO A 28 -2.63 -8.23 15.53
CA PRO A 28 -2.17 -7.05 16.26
C PRO A 28 -2.55 -5.76 15.54
N ARG A 29 -2.72 -4.67 16.30
CA ARG A 29 -3.09 -3.38 15.73
C ARG A 29 -1.95 -2.84 14.86
N THR A 30 -2.20 -2.80 13.56
CA THR A 30 -1.26 -2.27 12.57
C THR A 30 -1.99 -1.48 11.50
N PHE A 31 -1.31 -0.49 10.94
CA PHE A 31 -1.81 0.31 9.83
C PHE A 31 -0.77 0.32 8.72
N ASN A 32 -1.19 -0.06 7.53
CA ASN A 32 -0.33 -0.27 6.39
C ASN A 32 -0.90 0.34 5.11
N LEU A 33 -0.04 0.45 4.11
CA LEU A 33 -0.44 0.75 2.74
C LEU A 33 -0.90 -0.54 2.04
N PRO A 34 -1.83 -0.44 1.08
CA PRO A 34 -2.25 -1.61 0.30
C PRO A 34 -1.13 -2.08 -0.62
N LYS A 35 -0.86 -3.38 -0.62
CA LYS A 35 0.15 -4.03 -1.44
C LYS A 35 -0.05 -5.54 -1.45
N GLY A 36 0.59 -6.21 -2.40
CA GLY A 36 0.60 -7.67 -2.39
C GLY A 36 1.58 -8.27 -3.40
N THR A 37 1.54 -9.59 -3.49
CA THR A 37 2.50 -10.40 -4.25
C THR A 37 2.03 -10.61 -5.69
N PRO A 38 2.94 -10.55 -6.69
CA PRO A 38 2.58 -10.82 -8.08
C PRO A 38 2.01 -12.22 -8.29
N ASP A 39 0.97 -12.31 -9.11
CA ASP A 39 0.52 -13.56 -9.67
C ASP A 39 1.43 -13.95 -10.85
N PHE A 40 1.44 -15.24 -11.20
CA PHE A 40 2.25 -15.73 -12.30
C PHE A 40 1.96 -14.96 -13.60
N GLY A 41 3.02 -14.47 -14.25
CA GLY A 41 2.92 -13.74 -15.51
C GLY A 41 2.53 -12.28 -15.40
N GLU A 42 2.28 -11.82 -14.18
CA GLU A 42 1.85 -10.44 -13.91
C GLU A 42 3.04 -9.48 -13.84
N ARG A 43 2.91 -8.33 -14.47
CA ARG A 43 3.91 -7.25 -14.33
C ARG A 43 3.72 -6.55 -12.98
N ILE A 44 4.78 -5.92 -12.49
CA ILE A 44 4.77 -5.21 -11.20
C ILE A 44 3.64 -4.18 -11.13
N GLU A 45 3.48 -3.38 -12.17
CA GLU A 45 2.41 -2.37 -12.23
C GLU A 45 1.02 -3.01 -12.20
N GLU A 46 0.84 -4.13 -12.89
CA GLU A 46 -0.43 -4.88 -12.88
C GLU A 46 -0.73 -5.44 -11.49
N THR A 47 0.29 -5.93 -10.80
CA THR A 47 0.17 -6.40 -9.42
C THR A 47 -0.31 -5.27 -8.50
N ALA A 48 0.32 -4.09 -8.62
CA ALA A 48 -0.05 -2.94 -7.82
C ALA A 48 -1.53 -2.57 -8.02
N LEU A 49 -1.98 -2.49 -9.27
CA LEU A 49 -3.38 -2.17 -9.59
C LEU A 49 -4.34 -3.21 -9.01
N ARG A 50 -4.05 -4.49 -9.20
CA ARG A 50 -4.92 -5.57 -8.73
C ARG A 50 -5.00 -5.60 -7.19
N GLU A 51 -3.86 -5.59 -6.52
CA GLU A 51 -3.81 -5.66 -5.06
C GLU A 51 -4.46 -4.44 -4.40
N VAL A 52 -4.23 -3.25 -4.92
CA VAL A 52 -4.86 -2.04 -4.40
C VAL A 52 -6.37 -2.10 -4.58
N THR A 53 -6.85 -2.55 -5.73
CA THR A 53 -8.29 -2.70 -5.97
C THR A 53 -8.92 -3.70 -5.01
N GLU A 54 -8.30 -4.86 -4.82
CA GLU A 54 -8.80 -5.90 -3.91
C GLU A 54 -8.83 -5.41 -2.46
N GLU A 55 -7.72 -4.87 -1.99
CA GLU A 55 -7.56 -4.52 -0.58
C GLU A 55 -8.32 -3.25 -0.17
N THR A 56 -8.56 -2.34 -1.11
CA THR A 56 -9.22 -1.06 -0.79
C THR A 56 -10.68 -0.98 -1.23
N GLY A 57 -11.11 -1.82 -2.15
CA GLY A 57 -12.45 -1.73 -2.75
C GLY A 57 -12.58 -0.61 -3.78
N LEU A 58 -11.51 0.11 -4.05
CA LEU A 58 -11.49 1.22 -5.01
C LEU A 58 -11.04 0.74 -6.39
N GLU A 59 -11.66 1.32 -7.42
CA GLU A 59 -11.09 1.31 -8.76
C GLU A 59 -10.09 2.46 -8.84
N VAL A 60 -8.89 2.18 -9.35
CA VAL A 60 -7.80 3.16 -9.36
C VAL A 60 -7.11 3.21 -10.72
N LYS A 61 -6.47 4.34 -10.99
CA LYS A 61 -5.54 4.48 -12.11
C LYS A 61 -4.15 4.84 -11.59
N THR A 62 -3.14 4.29 -12.21
CA THR A 62 -1.75 4.61 -11.91
C THR A 62 -1.38 5.95 -12.54
N ILE A 63 -0.83 6.84 -11.72
CA ILE A 63 -0.34 8.15 -12.18
C ILE A 63 1.13 8.03 -12.56
N ARG A 64 1.95 7.49 -11.64
CA ARG A 64 3.38 7.29 -11.89
C ARG A 64 3.99 6.40 -10.80
N TYR A 65 5.17 5.85 -11.10
CA TYR A 65 5.99 5.17 -10.12
C TYR A 65 6.57 6.17 -9.12
N ILE A 66 6.59 5.82 -7.83
CA ILE A 66 7.18 6.66 -6.80
C ILE A 66 8.59 6.17 -6.48
N ASP A 67 8.70 5.01 -5.85
CA ASP A 67 9.94 4.36 -5.43
C ASP A 67 9.61 3.02 -4.80
N SER A 68 10.64 2.31 -4.36
CA SER A 68 10.48 1.08 -3.62
C SER A 68 11.06 1.21 -2.22
N ILE A 69 10.58 0.36 -1.32
CA ILE A 69 11.13 0.19 0.02
C ILE A 69 11.65 -1.23 0.17
N TYR A 70 12.60 -1.41 1.10
CA TYR A 70 13.23 -2.70 1.35
C TYR A 70 13.18 -3.02 2.83
N TYR A 71 12.95 -4.29 3.16
CA TYR A 71 13.05 -4.75 4.55
C TYR A 71 13.27 -6.26 4.60
N TRP A 72 13.72 -6.72 5.78
CA TRP A 72 13.93 -8.14 6.03
C TRP A 72 12.64 -8.78 6.53
N VAL A 73 12.35 -10.00 6.03
CA VAL A 73 11.25 -10.84 6.49
C VAL A 73 11.86 -12.06 7.17
N THR A 74 11.50 -12.28 8.44
CA THR A 74 12.09 -13.33 9.27
C THR A 74 11.18 -14.51 9.55
N ASN A 75 9.88 -14.38 9.33
CA ASN A 75 8.87 -15.39 9.67
C ASN A 75 7.98 -15.76 8.50
N HIS A 76 8.57 -15.91 7.31
CA HIS A 76 7.80 -16.31 6.13
C HIS A 76 7.42 -17.79 6.24
N PRO A 77 6.12 -18.16 6.08
CA PRO A 77 5.67 -19.54 6.26
C PRO A 77 6.32 -20.54 5.31
N ASP A 78 6.68 -20.12 4.09
CA ASP A 78 7.27 -21.00 3.09
C ASP A 78 8.80 -21.12 3.22
N TYR A 79 9.43 -20.32 4.07
CA TYR A 79 10.89 -20.25 4.19
C TYR A 79 11.31 -20.18 5.66
N GLN A 80 10.84 -21.13 6.45
CA GLN A 80 11.11 -21.18 7.89
C GLN A 80 12.59 -21.16 8.19
N GLY A 81 12.97 -20.34 9.18
CA GLY A 81 14.34 -20.20 9.63
C GLY A 81 15.23 -19.38 8.71
N GLN A 82 14.71 -18.88 7.60
CA GLN A 82 15.46 -18.05 6.65
C GLN A 82 15.10 -16.57 6.81
N LYS A 83 16.11 -15.72 6.64
CA LYS A 83 15.96 -14.28 6.59
C LYS A 83 15.91 -13.87 5.13
N LEU A 84 14.75 -13.36 4.70
CA LEU A 84 14.50 -12.98 3.31
C LEU A 84 14.48 -11.47 3.15
N TYR A 85 15.00 -10.99 2.03
CA TYR A 85 14.98 -9.58 1.68
C TYR A 85 13.76 -9.31 0.81
N LYS A 86 12.93 -8.35 1.20
CA LYS A 86 11.72 -8.00 0.46
C LYS A 86 11.80 -6.59 -0.08
N GLN A 87 11.40 -6.44 -1.34
CA GLN A 87 11.25 -5.14 -2.01
C GLN A 87 9.78 -4.92 -2.33
N VAL A 88 9.27 -3.74 -2.03
CA VAL A 88 7.90 -3.34 -2.37
C VAL A 88 7.95 -2.11 -3.25
N TYR A 89 7.39 -2.23 -4.46
CA TYR A 89 7.28 -1.14 -5.43
C TYR A 89 5.99 -0.38 -5.20
N TYR A 90 6.05 0.94 -5.04
CA TYR A 90 4.87 1.77 -4.83
C TYR A 90 4.64 2.73 -5.98
N TYR A 91 3.38 2.80 -6.40
CA TYR A 91 2.88 3.69 -7.45
C TYR A 91 1.93 4.71 -6.86
N LEU A 92 1.99 5.94 -7.36
CA LEU A 92 1.01 6.98 -7.04
C LEU A 92 -0.25 6.70 -7.85
N MET A 93 -1.41 6.67 -7.18
CA MET A 93 -2.68 6.30 -7.78
C MET A 93 -3.78 7.26 -7.41
N GLU A 94 -4.75 7.42 -8.30
CA GLU A 94 -5.99 8.15 -8.04
C GLU A 94 -7.20 7.23 -8.16
N PRO A 95 -8.23 7.41 -7.31
CA PRO A 95 -9.45 6.64 -7.44
C PRO A 95 -10.24 7.07 -8.67
N THR A 96 -10.83 6.10 -9.37
CA THR A 96 -11.72 6.33 -10.51
C THR A 96 -13.14 5.84 -10.25
N GLY A 97 -13.34 5.13 -9.15
CA GLY A 97 -14.63 4.58 -8.75
C GLY A 97 -14.49 3.68 -7.54
N GLY A 98 -15.55 2.95 -7.23
CA GLY A 98 -15.56 2.05 -6.09
C GLY A 98 -15.80 2.76 -4.76
N ASP A 99 -15.64 2.02 -3.67
CA ASP A 99 -15.89 2.50 -2.31
C ASP A 99 -15.02 1.69 -1.36
N VAL A 100 -14.37 2.35 -0.40
CA VAL A 100 -13.53 1.67 0.60
C VAL A 100 -14.32 0.67 1.46
N ALA A 101 -15.62 0.84 1.59
CA ALA A 101 -16.48 -0.13 2.28
C ALA A 101 -16.54 -1.49 1.57
N LYS A 102 -16.12 -1.57 0.32
CA LYS A 102 -16.10 -2.80 -0.49
C LYS A 102 -14.75 -3.53 -0.47
N HIS A 103 -13.85 -3.14 0.43
CA HIS A 103 -12.56 -3.82 0.58
C HIS A 103 -12.74 -5.31 0.89
N ASP A 104 -11.73 -6.12 0.55
CA ASP A 104 -11.75 -7.55 0.87
C ASP A 104 -11.57 -7.80 2.38
N SER A 105 -11.44 -9.07 2.77
CA SER A 105 -11.31 -9.47 4.17
C SER A 105 -9.88 -9.44 4.71
N GLU A 106 -8.91 -9.03 3.90
CA GLU A 106 -7.49 -8.97 4.30
C GLU A 106 -7.28 -8.01 5.49
N PHE A 107 -7.97 -6.88 5.48
CA PHE A 107 -7.89 -5.88 6.54
C PHE A 107 -9.24 -5.71 7.23
N ASP A 108 -9.22 -5.30 8.49
CA ASP A 108 -10.42 -5.01 9.28
C ASP A 108 -11.04 -3.65 8.88
N THR A 109 -10.19 -2.68 8.56
CA THR A 109 -10.62 -1.34 8.18
C THR A 109 -9.83 -0.83 6.98
N VAL A 110 -10.49 -0.03 6.15
CA VAL A 110 -9.85 0.73 5.06
C VAL A 110 -10.44 2.14 5.09
N GLU A 111 -9.58 3.14 5.25
CA GLU A 111 -10.02 4.52 5.50
C GLU A 111 -9.20 5.53 4.71
N TRP A 112 -9.86 6.64 4.38
CA TRP A 112 -9.19 7.85 3.93
C TRP A 112 -8.66 8.61 5.14
N VAL A 113 -7.35 8.87 5.16
CA VAL A 113 -6.67 9.54 6.27
C VAL A 113 -6.09 10.86 5.77
N HIS A 114 -6.33 11.93 6.51
CA HIS A 114 -5.72 13.24 6.20
C HIS A 114 -4.20 13.10 6.17
N SER A 115 -3.56 13.65 5.14
CA SER A 115 -2.11 13.48 4.94
C SER A 115 -1.27 13.93 6.14
N SER A 116 -1.72 14.92 6.90
CA SER A 116 -1.01 15.40 8.10
C SER A 116 -0.95 14.36 9.21
N LYS A 117 -1.84 13.36 9.21
CA LYS A 117 -1.91 12.33 10.24
C LYS A 117 -1.13 11.07 9.89
N ILE A 118 -0.64 10.96 8.67
CA ILE A 118 0.06 9.76 8.20
C ILE A 118 1.25 9.40 9.11
N PRO A 119 2.14 10.32 9.52
CA PRO A 119 3.25 9.97 10.39
C PRO A 119 2.85 9.36 11.73
N ASP A 120 1.68 9.74 12.24
CA ASP A 120 1.19 9.24 13.54
C ASP A 120 0.39 7.94 13.42
N ILE A 121 -0.10 7.61 12.21
CA ILE A 121 -0.99 6.47 12.00
C ILE A 121 -0.28 5.25 11.44
N LEU A 122 0.52 5.40 10.38
CA LEU A 122 1.21 4.26 9.80
C LEU A 122 2.18 3.63 10.80
N THR A 123 2.14 2.31 10.89
CA THR A 123 2.93 1.56 11.87
C THR A 123 4.42 1.60 11.56
N TYR A 124 4.79 1.59 10.27
CA TYR A 124 6.19 1.46 9.85
C TYR A 124 6.73 2.75 9.23
N GLU A 125 7.90 3.17 9.69
CA GLU A 125 8.54 4.41 9.26
C GLU A 125 8.86 4.43 7.76
N ASN A 126 9.26 3.29 7.19
CA ASN A 126 9.53 3.22 5.76
C ASN A 126 8.28 3.47 4.90
N GLU A 127 7.11 3.10 5.38
CA GLU A 127 5.85 3.42 4.71
C GLU A 127 5.50 4.91 4.84
N VAL A 128 5.78 5.52 5.99
CA VAL A 128 5.64 6.97 6.15
C VAL A 128 6.51 7.70 5.14
N GLU A 129 7.76 7.30 5.00
CA GLU A 129 8.72 7.92 4.08
C GLU A 129 8.26 7.83 2.63
N ILE A 130 7.74 6.67 2.21
CA ILE A 130 7.27 6.51 0.83
C ILE A 130 6.01 7.34 0.56
N VAL A 131 5.12 7.49 1.54
CA VAL A 131 3.96 8.38 1.42
C VAL A 131 4.41 9.83 1.24
N GLN A 132 5.36 10.28 2.05
CA GLN A 132 5.87 11.65 1.94
C GLN A 132 6.50 11.91 0.57
N LYS A 133 7.23 10.93 0.05
CA LYS A 133 7.79 11.00 -1.30
C LYS A 133 6.69 11.10 -2.36
N GLY A 134 5.64 10.29 -2.23
CA GLY A 134 4.49 10.34 -3.12
C GLY A 134 3.76 11.68 -3.06
N LEU A 135 3.57 12.23 -1.86
CA LEU A 135 2.93 13.53 -1.67
C LEU A 135 3.70 14.67 -2.35
N SER A 136 5.02 14.57 -2.40
CA SER A 136 5.84 15.58 -3.10
C SER A 136 5.61 15.61 -4.61
N LEU A 137 4.96 14.58 -5.15
CA LEU A 137 4.66 14.44 -6.58
C LEU A 137 3.22 14.85 -6.93
N VAL A 138 2.43 15.18 -5.95
CA VAL A 138 1.02 15.56 -6.12
C VAL A 138 0.87 17.04 -6.48
#